data_7203e0309deb29f21c4fb3afb13548ac
#
_entry.id   7203e0309deb29f21c4fb3afb13548ac
#
_cell.length_a   1.000
_cell.length_b   1.000
_cell.length_c   1.000
_cell.angle_alpha   90.00
_cell.angle_beta   90.00
_cell.angle_gamma   90.00
#
_symmetry.space_group_name_H-M   'P 1'
#
loop_
_entity.id
_entity.type
_entity.pdbx_description
1 polymer ?
#
loop_
_entity_poly.entity_id
_entity_poly.type
_entity_poly.pdbx_seq_one_letter_code
_entity_poly.pdbx_strand_id
1 'polypeptide(L)'
;GDMDTLQLVQGERVRVYTLKKGLSETVVYDAPAVKERYGFGPELLPDYKGLRGDPSDNIPGIPGVGEKTATTLIAEFGSIEDIYKTLSKHPEWFEKAGIKGKTLEKIKEGREAAEFSKMLGTIHRAAPIDFALPKQTWKESAEPGLALDMLAEFEFRSLIPRVRTLFSSTNSSRSGEMLSNFSATPTPSQELFASLEASAENIPEDELQKILLAVSVLDSNIAKPELEDVYRAGKSR
;
A
#
# COMPACT_ATOMS: atom_id res chain seq x y z
N GLY A 1 3.61 -0.68 -1.56
CA GLY A 1 3.11 -2.05 -1.47
C GLY A 1 4.24 -3.02 -1.26
N ASP A 2 3.92 -4.14 -0.65
CA ASP A 2 4.88 -5.21 -0.40
C ASP A 2 5.23 -5.93 -1.71
N MET A 3 6.51 -5.86 -2.11
CA MET A 3 6.99 -6.47 -3.36
C MET A 3 7.13 -7.98 -3.26
N ASP A 4 7.07 -8.56 -2.06
CA ASP A 4 7.11 -10.00 -1.86
C ASP A 4 5.89 -10.70 -2.44
N THR A 5 4.77 -9.99 -2.46
CA THR A 5 3.55 -10.46 -3.11
C THR A 5 3.71 -10.77 -4.60
N LEU A 6 4.76 -10.28 -5.26
CA LEU A 6 5.06 -10.63 -6.66
C LEU A 6 5.31 -12.13 -6.87
N GLN A 7 5.72 -12.87 -5.82
CA GLN A 7 5.83 -14.34 -5.84
C GLN A 7 4.48 -15.03 -6.10
N LEU A 8 3.36 -14.33 -5.86
CA LEU A 8 2.01 -14.86 -6.02
C LEU A 8 1.46 -14.65 -7.43
N VAL A 9 2.16 -13.88 -8.27
CA VAL A 9 1.72 -13.61 -9.65
C VAL A 9 1.63 -14.90 -10.43
N GLN A 10 0.46 -15.14 -11.05
CA GLN A 10 0.17 -16.36 -11.79
C GLN A 10 -0.66 -16.06 -13.05
N GLY A 11 0.01 -15.92 -14.18
CA GLY A 11 -0.63 -15.60 -15.45
C GLY A 11 -1.53 -14.37 -15.32
N GLU A 12 -2.77 -14.50 -15.80
CA GLU A 12 -3.81 -13.45 -15.66
C GLU A 12 -4.67 -13.60 -14.40
N ARG A 13 -4.57 -14.73 -13.68
CA ARG A 13 -5.42 -15.04 -12.53
C ARG A 13 -5.04 -14.23 -11.30
N VAL A 14 -3.74 -14.05 -11.05
CA VAL A 14 -3.23 -13.32 -9.90
C VAL A 14 -2.25 -12.25 -10.40
N ARG A 15 -2.61 -11.01 -10.19
CA ARG A 15 -1.79 -9.83 -10.51
C ARG A 15 -1.62 -8.99 -9.25
N VAL A 16 -0.48 -8.32 -9.12
CA VAL A 16 -0.19 -7.45 -7.98
C VAL A 16 -0.37 -6.00 -8.39
N TYR A 17 -1.30 -5.34 -7.74
CA TYR A 17 -1.53 -3.90 -7.88
C TYR A 17 -0.80 -3.16 -6.75
N THR A 18 0.09 -2.26 -7.08
CA THR A 18 0.88 -1.52 -6.10
C THR A 18 1.12 -0.07 -6.52
N LEU A 19 1.54 0.75 -5.57
CA LEU A 19 1.95 2.13 -5.82
C LEU A 19 3.36 2.15 -6.42
N LYS A 20 3.57 2.97 -7.45
CA LYS A 20 4.87 3.18 -8.09
C LYS A 20 5.57 4.42 -7.54
N LYS A 21 4.85 5.54 -7.49
CA LYS A 21 5.37 6.82 -6.99
C LYS A 21 4.26 7.61 -6.31
N GLY A 22 4.42 7.90 -5.04
CA GLY A 22 3.39 8.56 -4.25
C GLY A 22 2.08 7.77 -4.23
N LEU A 23 0.96 8.44 -4.08
CA LEU A 23 -0.39 7.84 -4.07
C LEU A 23 -1.08 7.85 -5.45
N SER A 24 -0.54 8.60 -6.41
CA SER A 24 -1.19 8.86 -7.71
C SER A 24 -0.74 7.90 -8.82
N GLU A 25 0.50 7.42 -8.76
CA GLU A 25 1.00 6.48 -9.76
C GLU A 25 0.92 5.05 -9.27
N THR A 26 0.19 4.23 -10.01
CA THR A 26 -0.01 2.82 -9.71
C THR A 26 0.54 1.95 -10.83
N VAL A 27 0.87 0.72 -10.50
CA VAL A 27 1.32 -0.29 -11.46
C VAL A 27 0.67 -1.63 -11.15
N VAL A 28 0.32 -2.35 -12.20
CA VAL A 28 -0.15 -3.74 -12.11
C VAL A 28 0.98 -4.63 -12.61
N TYR A 29 1.45 -5.51 -11.74
CA TYR A 29 2.42 -6.53 -12.11
C TYR A 29 1.71 -7.82 -12.48
N ASP A 30 1.86 -8.24 -13.71
CA ASP A 30 1.64 -9.58 -14.22
C ASP A 30 2.99 -10.28 -14.45
N ALA A 31 3.01 -11.51 -14.94
CA ALA A 31 4.25 -12.24 -15.17
C ALA A 31 5.20 -11.55 -16.19
N PRO A 32 4.73 -11.00 -17.33
CA PRO A 32 5.55 -10.19 -18.22
C PRO A 32 6.18 -8.98 -17.54
N ALA A 33 5.42 -8.22 -16.75
CA ALA A 33 5.92 -7.03 -16.06
C ALA A 33 6.96 -7.38 -14.96
N VAL A 34 6.80 -8.52 -14.27
CA VAL A 34 7.83 -9.04 -13.37
C VAL A 34 9.09 -9.39 -14.12
N LYS A 35 8.97 -10.09 -15.25
CA LYS A 35 10.12 -10.47 -16.09
C LYS A 35 10.84 -9.25 -16.69
N GLU A 36 10.10 -8.24 -17.11
CA GLU A 36 10.68 -6.97 -17.56
C GLU A 36 11.49 -6.28 -16.47
N ARG A 37 10.98 -6.28 -15.23
CA ARG A 37 11.61 -5.61 -14.09
C ARG A 37 12.86 -6.35 -13.58
N TYR A 38 12.79 -7.67 -13.47
CA TYR A 38 13.82 -8.49 -12.80
C TYR A 38 14.70 -9.30 -13.76
N GLY A 39 14.28 -9.48 -15.01
CA GLY A 39 14.94 -10.33 -15.99
C GLY A 39 14.51 -11.81 -15.94
N PHE A 40 13.67 -12.19 -14.97
CA PHE A 40 13.17 -13.56 -14.76
C PHE A 40 11.72 -13.54 -14.24
N GLY A 41 11.08 -14.70 -14.19
CA GLY A 41 9.68 -14.82 -13.81
C GLY A 41 9.42 -14.78 -12.29
N PRO A 42 8.14 -14.63 -11.89
CA PRO A 42 7.73 -14.56 -10.48
C PRO A 42 8.18 -15.75 -9.62
N GLU A 43 8.25 -16.92 -10.22
CA GLU A 43 8.61 -18.18 -9.58
C GLU A 43 10.04 -18.21 -9.03
N LEU A 44 10.93 -17.37 -9.57
CA LEU A 44 12.34 -17.28 -9.18
C LEU A 44 12.63 -16.14 -8.19
N LEU A 45 11.63 -15.37 -7.77
CA LEU A 45 11.80 -14.32 -6.77
C LEU A 45 12.29 -14.83 -5.41
N PRO A 46 11.85 -16.01 -4.89
CA PRO A 46 12.43 -16.59 -3.68
C PRO A 46 13.91 -16.89 -3.83
N ASP A 47 14.31 -17.43 -4.99
CA ASP A 47 15.70 -17.74 -5.29
C ASP A 47 16.57 -16.48 -5.38
N TYR A 48 16.03 -15.44 -6.01
CA TYR A 48 16.69 -14.13 -6.07
C TYR A 48 16.90 -13.55 -4.67
N LYS A 49 15.88 -13.58 -3.79
CA LYS A 49 16.02 -13.18 -2.38
C LYS A 49 16.99 -14.07 -1.61
N GLY A 50 16.99 -15.36 -1.91
CA GLY A 50 17.95 -16.30 -1.34
C GLY A 50 19.40 -15.93 -1.62
N LEU A 51 19.70 -15.49 -2.84
CA LEU A 51 21.05 -15.08 -3.24
C LEU A 51 21.43 -13.68 -2.74
N ARG A 52 20.57 -12.69 -3.00
CA ARG A 52 20.83 -11.28 -2.71
C ARG A 52 20.65 -10.96 -1.22
N GLY A 53 19.73 -11.64 -0.55
CA GLY A 53 19.14 -11.23 0.71
C GLY A 53 18.08 -10.14 0.54
N ASP A 54 17.43 -9.80 1.64
CA ASP A 54 16.51 -8.68 1.77
C ASP A 54 16.72 -7.96 3.10
N PRO A 55 17.41 -6.82 3.10
CA PRO A 55 17.67 -6.07 4.34
C PRO A 55 16.40 -5.56 5.03
N SER A 56 15.30 -5.35 4.30
CA SER A 56 14.04 -4.88 4.89
C SER A 56 13.41 -5.92 5.80
N ASP A 57 13.60 -7.21 5.48
CA ASP A 57 13.08 -8.36 6.21
C ASP A 57 14.17 -9.09 7.01
N ASN A 58 15.36 -8.50 7.10
CA ASN A 58 16.52 -9.08 7.77
C ASN A 58 16.92 -10.46 7.21
N ILE A 59 16.75 -10.67 5.91
CA ILE A 59 17.16 -11.89 5.20
C ILE A 59 18.59 -11.71 4.71
N PRO A 60 19.55 -12.55 5.16
CA PRO A 60 20.99 -12.29 4.95
C PRO A 60 21.45 -12.46 3.49
N GLY A 61 20.92 -13.43 2.76
CA GLY A 61 21.47 -13.82 1.46
C GLY A 61 22.91 -14.36 1.55
N ILE A 62 23.61 -14.35 0.42
CA ILE A 62 25.04 -14.67 0.37
C ILE A 62 25.84 -13.36 0.58
N PRO A 63 26.69 -13.26 1.61
CA PRO A 63 27.45 -12.05 1.88
C PRO A 63 28.30 -11.59 0.68
N GLY A 64 28.00 -10.41 0.14
CA GLY A 64 28.69 -9.83 -1.01
C GLY A 64 28.16 -10.25 -2.39
N VAL A 65 27.04 -10.98 -2.43
CA VAL A 65 26.23 -11.15 -3.64
C VAL A 65 25.13 -10.09 -3.64
N GLY A 66 25.29 -9.09 -4.49
CA GLY A 66 24.32 -8.02 -4.66
C GLY A 66 23.35 -8.28 -5.80
N GLU A 67 22.48 -7.29 -6.04
CA GLU A 67 21.41 -7.33 -7.04
C GLU A 67 21.90 -7.80 -8.42
N LYS A 68 22.93 -7.16 -8.96
CA LYS A 68 23.46 -7.46 -10.29
C LYS A 68 23.91 -8.93 -10.41
N THR A 69 24.65 -9.41 -9.40
CA THR A 69 25.16 -10.79 -9.41
C THR A 69 24.02 -11.79 -9.26
N ALA A 70 23.08 -11.54 -8.37
CA ALA A 70 21.92 -12.39 -8.16
C ALA A 70 21.05 -12.46 -9.43
N THR A 71 20.76 -11.31 -10.06
CA THR A 71 20.01 -11.27 -11.34
C THR A 71 20.73 -12.08 -12.42
N THR A 72 22.05 -11.92 -12.56
CA THR A 72 22.82 -12.68 -13.55
C THR A 72 22.75 -14.19 -13.27
N LEU A 73 22.90 -14.60 -12.00
CA LEU A 73 22.82 -16.00 -11.61
C LEU A 73 21.46 -16.62 -11.96
N ILE A 74 20.38 -15.92 -11.61
CA ILE A 74 19.03 -16.41 -11.87
C ILE A 74 18.72 -16.42 -13.38
N ALA A 75 19.10 -15.38 -14.10
CA ALA A 75 18.82 -15.29 -15.54
C ALA A 75 19.57 -16.37 -16.36
N GLU A 76 20.82 -16.67 -15.99
CA GLU A 76 21.67 -17.63 -16.71
C GLU A 76 21.47 -19.08 -16.26
N PHE A 77 21.23 -19.31 -14.98
CA PHE A 77 21.25 -20.65 -14.41
C PHE A 77 19.94 -21.09 -13.74
N GLY A 78 18.97 -20.18 -13.55
CA GLY A 78 17.67 -20.50 -12.95
C GLY A 78 17.67 -20.52 -11.42
N SER A 79 17.06 -21.54 -10.83
CA SER A 79 16.91 -21.68 -9.38
C SER A 79 18.24 -21.88 -8.64
N ILE A 80 18.24 -21.66 -7.32
CA ILE A 80 19.42 -21.95 -6.46
C ILE A 80 19.88 -23.39 -6.64
N GLU A 81 18.97 -24.34 -6.73
CA GLU A 81 19.26 -25.75 -6.95
C GLU A 81 19.98 -25.97 -8.29
N ASP A 82 19.51 -25.34 -9.35
CA ASP A 82 20.14 -25.43 -10.68
C ASP A 82 21.49 -24.72 -10.73
N ILE A 83 21.63 -23.59 -10.06
CA ILE A 83 22.89 -22.86 -9.88
C ILE A 83 23.95 -23.79 -9.28
N TYR A 84 23.68 -24.41 -8.14
CA TYR A 84 24.66 -25.28 -7.47
C TYR A 84 24.88 -26.60 -8.20
N LYS A 85 23.87 -27.12 -8.87
CA LYS A 85 24.02 -28.29 -9.76
C LYS A 85 24.94 -27.96 -10.96
N THR A 86 24.77 -26.81 -11.57
CA THR A 86 25.62 -26.35 -12.67
C THR A 86 27.02 -26.05 -12.16
N LEU A 87 27.16 -25.40 -11.02
CA LEU A 87 28.44 -25.05 -10.42
C LEU A 87 29.31 -26.29 -10.14
N SER A 88 28.68 -27.40 -9.74
CA SER A 88 29.37 -28.66 -9.48
C SER A 88 29.85 -29.36 -10.74
N LYS A 89 29.20 -29.16 -11.88
CA LYS A 89 29.47 -29.83 -13.16
C LYS A 89 30.28 -28.98 -14.13
N HIS A 90 29.96 -27.67 -14.17
CA HIS A 90 30.44 -26.73 -15.19
C HIS A 90 30.82 -25.38 -14.57
N PRO A 91 31.80 -25.33 -13.65
CA PRO A 91 32.20 -24.08 -12.99
C PRO A 91 32.70 -23.03 -13.99
N GLU A 92 33.22 -23.43 -15.15
CA GLU A 92 33.69 -22.55 -16.22
C GLU A 92 32.58 -21.70 -16.86
N TRP A 93 31.32 -22.10 -16.73
CA TRP A 93 30.19 -21.31 -17.24
C TRP A 93 29.95 -20.05 -16.42
N PHE A 94 30.25 -20.08 -15.15
CA PHE A 94 30.16 -18.92 -14.27
C PHE A 94 31.16 -17.83 -14.66
N GLU A 95 32.36 -18.25 -15.02
CA GLU A 95 33.39 -17.32 -15.52
C GLU A 95 32.97 -16.65 -16.83
N LYS A 96 32.32 -17.40 -17.75
CA LYS A 96 31.76 -16.88 -19.00
C LYS A 96 30.62 -15.90 -18.73
N ALA A 97 29.81 -16.13 -17.70
CA ALA A 97 28.76 -15.23 -17.25
C ALA A 97 29.31 -13.99 -16.48
N GLY A 98 30.64 -13.86 -16.38
CA GLY A 98 31.30 -12.75 -15.70
C GLY A 98 31.41 -12.89 -14.18
N ILE A 99 31.07 -14.07 -13.64
CA ILE A 99 31.14 -14.40 -12.21
C ILE A 99 32.42 -15.16 -11.93
N LYS A 100 33.44 -14.48 -11.42
CA LYS A 100 34.79 -15.04 -11.24
C LYS A 100 35.47 -14.57 -9.95
N GLY A 101 36.58 -15.21 -9.62
CA GLY A 101 37.42 -14.87 -8.49
C GLY A 101 36.65 -14.93 -7.15
N LYS A 102 36.84 -13.95 -6.29
CA LYS A 102 36.23 -13.92 -4.94
C LYS A 102 34.70 -14.05 -4.94
N THR A 103 34.01 -13.57 -5.97
CA THR A 103 32.56 -13.69 -6.07
C THR A 103 32.14 -15.14 -6.28
N LEU A 104 32.84 -15.86 -7.15
CA LEU A 104 32.57 -17.26 -7.40
C LEU A 104 32.85 -18.12 -6.14
N GLU A 105 33.93 -17.82 -5.39
CA GLU A 105 34.24 -18.49 -4.12
C GLU A 105 33.12 -18.26 -3.08
N LYS A 106 32.67 -17.03 -2.92
CA LYS A 106 31.54 -16.71 -2.02
C LYS A 106 30.26 -17.47 -2.38
N ILE A 107 29.98 -17.63 -3.68
CA ILE A 107 28.83 -18.41 -4.12
C ILE A 107 29.02 -19.88 -3.75
N LYS A 108 30.22 -20.45 -3.98
CA LYS A 108 30.54 -21.85 -3.60
C LYS A 108 30.32 -22.13 -2.11
N GLU A 109 30.79 -21.23 -1.27
CA GLU A 109 30.70 -21.32 0.19
C GLU A 109 29.31 -20.95 0.74
N GLY A 110 28.55 -20.12 -0.01
CA GLY A 110 27.30 -19.52 0.44
C GLY A 110 26.04 -20.36 0.26
N ARG A 111 26.15 -21.66 -0.07
CA ARG A 111 25.01 -22.50 -0.39
C ARG A 111 23.96 -22.55 0.73
N GLU A 112 24.39 -22.88 1.95
CA GLU A 112 23.49 -22.98 3.10
C GLU A 112 22.82 -21.64 3.41
N ALA A 113 23.56 -20.54 3.30
CA ALA A 113 23.03 -19.20 3.50
C ALA A 113 21.98 -18.83 2.44
N ALA A 114 22.20 -19.23 1.18
CA ALA A 114 21.25 -19.01 0.10
C ALA A 114 19.96 -19.82 0.29
N GLU A 115 20.08 -21.11 0.59
CA GLU A 115 18.95 -22.01 0.82
C GLU A 115 18.13 -21.57 2.04
N PHE A 116 18.79 -21.19 3.14
CA PHE A 116 18.13 -20.64 4.32
C PHE A 116 17.42 -19.33 4.03
N SER A 117 18.07 -18.42 3.32
CA SER A 117 17.49 -17.13 2.93
C SER A 117 16.33 -17.30 1.96
N LYS A 118 16.40 -18.25 1.01
CA LYS A 118 15.28 -18.64 0.15
C LYS A 118 14.08 -19.12 0.96
N MET A 119 14.31 -19.98 1.95
CA MET A 119 13.25 -20.47 2.83
C MET A 119 12.56 -19.33 3.57
N LEU A 120 13.34 -18.40 4.14
CA LEU A 120 12.79 -17.21 4.83
C LEU A 120 12.03 -16.29 3.90
N GLY A 121 12.56 -16.07 2.69
CA GLY A 121 11.96 -15.18 1.69
C GLY A 121 10.78 -15.77 0.92
N THR A 122 10.46 -17.06 1.15
CA THR A 122 9.35 -17.73 0.44
C THR A 122 8.02 -17.53 1.18
N ILE A 123 7.02 -16.98 0.50
CA ILE A 123 5.68 -16.82 1.06
C ILE A 123 5.05 -18.18 1.35
N HIS A 124 4.60 -18.36 2.59
CA HIS A 124 3.89 -19.56 3.02
C HIS A 124 2.44 -19.54 2.53
N ARG A 125 2.16 -20.27 1.45
CA ARG A 125 0.83 -20.32 0.79
C ARG A 125 -0.18 -21.24 1.48
N ALA A 126 0.28 -22.10 2.37
CA ALA A 126 -0.54 -23.08 3.08
C ALA A 126 -0.76 -22.70 4.55
N ALA A 127 -0.80 -21.41 4.87
CA ALA A 127 -1.13 -20.95 6.21
C ALA A 127 -2.51 -21.49 6.62
N PRO A 128 -2.66 -22.01 7.86
CA PRO A 128 -3.91 -22.60 8.34
C PRO A 128 -4.93 -21.49 8.67
N ILE A 129 -5.52 -20.91 7.63
CA ILE A 129 -6.58 -19.90 7.76
C ILE A 129 -7.90 -20.55 7.35
N ASP A 130 -8.94 -20.31 8.14
CA ASP A 130 -10.30 -20.64 7.76
C ASP A 130 -10.87 -19.50 6.91
N PHE A 131 -10.88 -19.71 5.60
CA PHE A 131 -11.34 -18.72 4.64
C PHE A 131 -12.41 -19.31 3.71
N ALA A 132 -13.55 -18.66 3.67
CA ALA A 132 -14.58 -18.91 2.68
C ALA A 132 -14.90 -17.62 1.93
N LEU A 133 -15.13 -17.74 0.61
CA LEU A 133 -15.59 -16.58 -0.15
C LEU A 133 -16.96 -16.14 0.38
N PRO A 134 -17.17 -14.87 0.68
CA PRO A 134 -18.46 -14.34 1.08
C PRO A 134 -19.53 -14.64 -0.01
N LYS A 135 -20.72 -15.00 0.42
CA LYS A 135 -21.86 -15.23 -0.51
C LYS A 135 -22.34 -13.96 -1.19
N GLN A 136 -22.10 -12.82 -0.55
CA GLN A 136 -22.47 -11.49 -1.02
C GLN A 136 -21.21 -10.65 -1.20
N THR A 137 -21.24 -9.76 -2.17
CA THR A 137 -20.16 -8.74 -2.30
C THR A 137 -20.21 -7.77 -1.11
N TRP A 138 -19.10 -7.11 -0.83
CA TRP A 138 -19.05 -6.07 0.19
C TRP A 138 -20.18 -5.03 -0.02
N LYS A 139 -20.45 -4.65 -1.27
CA LYS A 139 -21.46 -3.64 -1.59
C LYS A 139 -22.88 -4.08 -1.27
N GLU A 140 -23.17 -5.38 -1.38
CA GLU A 140 -24.48 -5.97 -1.05
C GLU A 140 -24.66 -6.17 0.46
N SER A 141 -23.59 -6.40 1.19
CA SER A 141 -23.61 -6.65 2.64
C SER A 141 -23.33 -5.42 3.49
N ALA A 142 -22.82 -4.33 2.89
CA ALA A 142 -22.48 -3.13 3.64
C ALA A 142 -23.75 -2.40 4.12
N GLU A 143 -23.68 -1.89 5.34
CA GLU A 143 -24.70 -1.06 5.95
C GLU A 143 -24.30 0.42 5.86
N PRO A 144 -24.82 1.17 4.87
CA PRO A 144 -24.44 2.57 4.65
C PRO A 144 -24.72 3.45 5.86
N GLY A 145 -25.80 3.18 6.60
CA GLY A 145 -26.16 3.92 7.81
C GLY A 145 -25.05 3.85 8.85
N LEU A 146 -24.63 2.65 9.22
CA LEU A 146 -23.54 2.43 10.19
C LEU A 146 -22.23 3.12 9.76
N ALA A 147 -21.89 3.02 8.47
CA ALA A 147 -20.70 3.68 7.95
C ALA A 147 -20.79 5.23 8.05
N LEU A 148 -21.97 5.80 7.78
CA LEU A 148 -22.18 7.25 7.90
C LEU A 148 -22.15 7.71 9.36
N ASP A 149 -22.73 6.94 10.28
CA ASP A 149 -22.70 7.24 11.71
C ASP A 149 -21.27 7.22 12.26
N MET A 150 -20.48 6.21 11.90
CA MET A 150 -19.06 6.15 12.28
C MET A 150 -18.24 7.31 11.71
N LEU A 151 -18.48 7.68 10.43
CA LEU A 151 -17.80 8.82 9.82
C LEU A 151 -18.18 10.15 10.49
N ALA A 152 -19.42 10.28 10.94
CA ALA A 152 -19.88 11.45 11.68
C ALA A 152 -19.24 11.50 13.09
N GLU A 153 -19.21 10.36 13.81
CA GLU A 153 -18.57 10.23 15.13
C GLU A 153 -17.09 10.58 15.09
N PHE A 154 -16.37 10.10 14.07
CA PHE A 154 -14.94 10.40 13.88
C PHE A 154 -14.67 11.72 13.14
N GLU A 155 -15.70 12.51 12.88
CA GLU A 155 -15.63 13.79 12.19
C GLU A 155 -15.01 13.75 10.77
N PHE A 156 -15.07 12.61 10.06
CA PHE A 156 -14.60 12.47 8.68
C PHE A 156 -15.60 13.06 7.67
N ARG A 157 -15.92 14.34 7.83
CA ARG A 157 -16.97 15.04 7.09
C ARG A 157 -16.83 14.97 5.57
N SER A 158 -15.61 15.03 5.05
CA SER A 158 -15.34 14.95 3.60
C SER A 158 -15.64 13.58 2.99
N LEU A 159 -15.72 12.51 3.80
CA LEU A 159 -16.00 11.15 3.33
C LEU A 159 -17.52 10.88 3.27
N ILE A 160 -18.32 11.55 4.06
CA ILE A 160 -19.78 11.35 4.12
C ILE A 160 -20.45 11.50 2.74
N PRO A 161 -20.23 12.59 1.95
CA PRO A 161 -20.81 12.70 0.61
C PRO A 161 -20.33 11.60 -0.33
N ARG A 162 -19.08 11.17 -0.21
CA ARG A 162 -18.51 10.11 -1.05
C ARG A 162 -19.20 8.76 -0.78
N VAL A 163 -19.42 8.41 0.48
CA VAL A 163 -20.14 7.21 0.87
C VAL A 163 -21.60 7.26 0.36
N ARG A 164 -22.29 8.39 0.55
CA ARG A 164 -23.66 8.57 0.01
C ARG A 164 -23.69 8.32 -1.50
N THR A 165 -22.78 8.91 -2.27
CA THR A 165 -22.70 8.73 -3.73
C THR A 165 -22.44 7.27 -4.10
N LEU A 166 -21.54 6.58 -3.38
CA LEU A 166 -21.19 5.18 -3.63
C LEU A 166 -22.40 4.25 -3.52
N PHE A 167 -23.30 4.50 -2.56
CA PHE A 167 -24.48 3.68 -2.33
C PHE A 167 -25.73 4.16 -3.09
N SER A 168 -25.82 5.44 -3.48
CA SER A 168 -26.92 5.96 -4.30
C SER A 168 -26.95 5.33 -5.69
N SER A 169 -25.81 5.05 -6.30
CA SER A 169 -25.72 4.42 -7.62
C SER A 169 -26.16 2.96 -7.67
N THR A 170 -26.47 2.33 -6.52
CA THR A 170 -26.88 0.92 -6.42
C THR A 170 -28.39 0.75 -6.25
N ASN A 171 -29.12 1.80 -5.94
CA ASN A 171 -30.53 1.76 -5.53
C ASN A 171 -31.49 2.38 -6.54
N SER A 172 -31.38 2.04 -7.83
CA SER A 172 -32.52 2.27 -8.73
C SER A 172 -33.66 1.26 -8.53
N SER A 173 -33.54 0.27 -7.62
CA SER A 173 -34.55 -0.78 -7.42
C SER A 173 -34.93 -1.11 -5.96
N ARG A 174 -34.23 -0.58 -4.94
CA ARG A 174 -34.59 -0.82 -3.53
C ARG A 174 -34.20 0.36 -2.65
N SER A 175 -35.19 0.99 -2.06
CA SER A 175 -35.10 1.94 -0.94
C SER A 175 -34.79 3.42 -1.28
N GLY A 176 -35.71 4.07 -1.99
CA GLY A 176 -35.87 5.52 -1.91
C GLY A 176 -36.30 6.04 -0.54
N GLU A 177 -36.72 5.16 0.36
CA GLU A 177 -37.23 5.55 1.70
C GLU A 177 -36.17 5.59 2.80
N MET A 178 -35.07 4.84 2.67
CA MET A 178 -34.09 4.77 3.76
C MET A 178 -33.06 5.91 3.75
N LEU A 179 -32.83 6.55 2.58
CA LEU A 179 -31.90 7.69 2.47
C LEU A 179 -32.58 9.06 2.60
N SER A 180 -33.92 9.10 2.47
CA SER A 180 -34.68 10.36 2.61
C SER A 180 -34.94 10.75 4.07
N ASN A 181 -34.81 9.81 5.02
CA ASN A 181 -35.02 10.05 6.45
C ASN A 181 -33.78 10.61 7.17
N PHE A 182 -32.62 10.70 6.51
CA PHE A 182 -31.52 11.53 6.99
C PHE A 182 -31.76 12.98 6.54
N SER A 183 -32.86 13.55 6.99
CA SER A 183 -33.02 14.99 7.12
C SER A 183 -31.88 15.46 8.01
N ALA A 184 -31.01 16.30 7.48
CA ALA A 184 -29.90 16.86 8.19
C ALA A 184 -30.42 17.62 9.43
N THR A 185 -30.52 16.95 10.55
CA THR A 185 -30.41 17.62 11.82
C THR A 185 -29.02 18.26 11.80
N PRO A 186 -28.92 19.58 11.95
CA PRO A 186 -27.62 20.22 11.99
C PRO A 186 -26.80 19.55 13.09
N THR A 187 -25.60 19.06 12.73
CA THR A 187 -24.68 18.53 13.74
C THR A 187 -24.39 19.64 14.77
N PRO A 188 -24.06 19.32 16.03
CA PRO A 188 -23.69 20.33 17.04
C PRO A 188 -22.68 21.36 16.54
N SER A 189 -21.83 20.99 15.60
CA SER A 189 -20.89 21.91 14.95
C SER A 189 -21.55 22.83 13.92
N GLN A 190 -22.61 22.42 13.23
CA GLN A 190 -23.35 23.31 12.32
C GLN A 190 -24.20 24.32 13.12
N GLU A 191 -24.74 23.88 14.25
CA GLU A 191 -25.40 24.82 15.21
C GLU A 191 -24.38 25.77 15.84
N LEU A 192 -23.17 25.27 16.14
CA LEU A 192 -22.09 26.11 16.66
C LEU A 192 -21.63 27.12 15.60
N PHE A 193 -21.47 26.72 14.34
CA PHE A 193 -21.11 27.64 13.24
C PHE A 193 -22.23 28.64 12.94
N ALA A 194 -23.48 28.21 12.92
CA ALA A 194 -24.61 29.13 12.77
C ALA A 194 -24.73 30.10 13.95
N SER A 195 -24.42 29.66 15.17
CA SER A 195 -24.36 30.50 16.36
C SER A 195 -23.13 31.44 16.35
N LEU A 196 -22.00 30.99 15.79
CA LEU A 196 -20.80 31.83 15.58
C LEU A 196 -21.02 32.89 14.50
N GLU A 197 -21.73 32.56 13.39
CA GLU A 197 -22.14 33.55 12.39
C GLU A 197 -23.10 34.62 12.97
N ALA A 198 -24.01 34.19 13.83
CA ALA A 198 -24.92 35.11 14.53
C ALA A 198 -24.24 35.92 15.66
N SER A 199 -23.09 35.43 16.17
CA SER A 199 -22.36 36.03 17.30
C SER A 199 -21.09 36.78 16.85
N ALA A 200 -20.76 36.78 15.55
CA ALA A 200 -19.50 37.32 15.02
C ALA A 200 -19.33 38.84 15.27
N GLU A 201 -20.40 39.55 15.55
CA GLU A 201 -20.36 40.97 15.91
C GLU A 201 -19.92 41.24 17.38
N ASN A 202 -19.79 40.19 18.21
CA ASN A 202 -19.52 40.34 19.65
C ASN A 202 -18.49 39.34 20.23
N ILE A 203 -17.57 38.84 19.43
CA ILE A 203 -16.48 37.98 19.95
C ILE A 203 -15.45 38.88 20.67
N PRO A 204 -15.15 38.68 21.95
CA PRO A 204 -14.09 39.38 22.66
C PRO A 204 -12.73 39.23 21.94
N GLU A 205 -11.94 40.28 21.91
CA GLU A 205 -10.68 40.32 21.14
C GLU A 205 -9.67 39.23 21.55
N ASP A 206 -9.69 38.82 22.82
CA ASP A 206 -8.87 37.73 23.34
C ASP A 206 -9.33 36.33 22.85
N GLU A 207 -10.63 36.11 22.63
CA GLU A 207 -11.15 34.88 22.03
C GLU A 207 -10.86 34.86 20.52
N LEU A 208 -11.01 36.00 19.84
CA LEU A 208 -10.67 36.13 18.44
C LEU A 208 -9.19 35.79 18.20
N GLN A 209 -8.27 36.28 19.02
CA GLN A 209 -6.86 35.96 18.93
C GLN A 209 -6.57 34.46 19.15
N LYS A 210 -7.29 33.78 20.05
CA LYS A 210 -7.16 32.33 20.24
C LYS A 210 -7.64 31.55 19.03
N ILE A 211 -8.72 31.98 18.40
CA ILE A 211 -9.26 31.38 17.16
C ILE A 211 -8.27 31.59 16.01
N LEU A 212 -7.72 32.78 15.83
CA LEU A 212 -6.74 33.10 14.79
C LEU A 212 -5.44 32.29 14.99
N LEU A 213 -4.98 32.13 16.25
CA LEU A 213 -3.85 31.29 16.57
C LEU A 213 -4.12 29.82 16.24
N ALA A 214 -5.30 29.31 16.55
CA ALA A 214 -5.70 27.95 16.20
C ALA A 214 -5.73 27.72 14.67
N VAL A 215 -6.20 28.70 13.89
CA VAL A 215 -6.19 28.62 12.43
C VAL A 215 -4.76 28.60 11.88
N SER A 216 -3.83 29.42 12.43
CA SER A 216 -2.42 29.41 12.00
C SER A 216 -1.69 28.11 12.33
N VAL A 217 -2.11 27.41 13.39
CA VAL A 217 -1.58 26.07 13.76
C VAL A 217 -2.14 24.98 12.84
N LEU A 218 -3.38 25.11 12.40
CA LEU A 218 -4.05 24.14 11.54
C LEU A 218 -3.68 24.29 10.05
N ASP A 219 -3.30 25.49 9.64
CA ASP A 219 -2.82 25.76 8.28
C ASP A 219 -1.50 26.53 8.32
N SER A 220 -0.39 25.81 8.19
CA SER A 220 0.97 26.34 8.25
C SER A 220 1.31 27.33 7.11
N ASN A 221 0.44 27.47 6.11
CA ASN A 221 0.62 28.44 5.02
C ASN A 221 0.11 29.83 5.42
N ILE A 222 -0.64 29.96 6.52
CA ILE A 222 -1.19 31.22 7.00
C ILE A 222 -0.32 31.73 8.14
N ALA A 223 0.69 32.53 7.81
CA ALA A 223 1.62 33.08 8.79
C ALA A 223 1.02 34.18 9.69
N LYS A 224 -0.01 34.90 9.21
CA LYS A 224 -0.79 35.90 9.95
C LYS A 224 -2.25 35.77 9.54
N PRO A 225 -3.04 34.94 10.24
CA PRO A 225 -4.45 34.73 9.89
C PRO A 225 -5.27 35.98 10.22
N GLU A 226 -6.17 36.31 9.28
CA GLU A 226 -7.19 37.35 9.42
C GLU A 226 -8.58 36.71 9.57
N LEU A 227 -9.58 37.51 9.91
CA LEU A 227 -10.95 37.01 10.11
C LEU A 227 -11.50 36.29 8.85
N GLU A 228 -11.11 36.77 7.66
CA GLU A 228 -11.46 36.14 6.36
C GLU A 228 -10.88 34.72 6.22
N ASP A 229 -9.72 34.44 6.78
CA ASP A 229 -9.10 33.12 6.74
C ASP A 229 -9.85 32.12 7.60
N VAL A 230 -10.42 32.57 8.73
CA VAL A 230 -11.32 31.73 9.58
C VAL A 230 -12.57 31.37 8.80
N TYR A 231 -13.19 32.32 8.10
CA TYR A 231 -14.36 32.06 7.26
C TYR A 231 -14.03 31.13 6.07
N ARG A 232 -12.87 31.29 5.45
CA ARG A 232 -12.41 30.44 4.35
C ARG A 232 -12.13 29.02 4.83
N ALA A 233 -11.44 28.85 5.96
CA ALA A 233 -11.19 27.56 6.57
C ALA A 233 -12.48 26.82 6.98
N GLY A 234 -13.50 27.54 7.44
CA GLY A 234 -14.83 27.00 7.75
C GLY A 234 -15.63 26.55 6.52
N LYS A 235 -15.43 27.18 5.34
CA LYS A 235 -16.13 26.84 4.09
C LYS A 235 -15.45 25.76 3.26
N SER A 236 -14.15 25.49 3.46
CA SER A 236 -13.36 24.53 2.67
C SER A 236 -13.26 23.14 3.28
N ARG A 237 -13.94 22.91 4.40
CA ARG A 237 -13.96 21.59 5.08
C ARG A 237 -15.40 21.04 5.10
#